data_872fcd3b2be05d25b3faea45a311e07c
#
_entry.id   872fcd3b2be05d25b3faea45a311e07c
#
_cell.length_a   1.000
_cell.length_b   1.000
_cell.length_c   1.000
_cell.angle_alpha   90.00
_cell.angle_beta   90.00
_cell.angle_gamma   90.00
#
_symmetry.space_group_name_H-M   'P 1'
#
loop_
_entity.id
_entity.type
_entity.pdbx_description
1 polymer ?
#
loop_
_entity_poly.entity_id
_entity_poly.type
_entity_poly.pdbx_seq_one_letter_code
_entity_poly.pdbx_strand_id
1 'polypeptide(L)'
;MIFEEDFTKKYEDFITVRFLLASKMRPSLLLMLSDSDCNLNDFREELEKPSASILHGLKELERINLIKKNFKNYSLSTKGILCSASLEKLFQDLYIFQINRDFWQNHSIDSIPQDAFRKSYLLRDSVFVESDEHNLSKAFNKYLDLIGACGDMKIILPIFLEEHLEIILENLENGDNLLLITNEDVFSSLKSSKYYEELVDFSKKGQVSIRKADHDLKVFLTVCDDFMSLSLFYKDGLYDNSCFILNEQKDGIEWANILLDKYLENSIKML
;
A
#
# COMPACT_ATOMS: atom_id res chain seq x y z
N MET A 1 1.13 -36.01 6.13
CA MET A 1 0.02 -36.70 5.47
C MET A 1 -1.21 -35.84 5.16
N ILE A 2 -1.37 -34.67 5.75
CA ILE A 2 -2.44 -33.70 5.41
C ILE A 2 -2.08 -32.86 4.15
N PHE A 3 -0.83 -32.83 3.75
CA PHE A 3 -0.33 -32.00 2.64
C PHE A 3 -0.48 -32.62 1.22
N GLU A 4 -0.58 -33.93 1.07
CA GLU A 4 -0.58 -34.58 -0.26
C GLU A 4 -1.97 -34.64 -0.93
N GLU A 5 -3.05 -34.84 -0.19
CA GLU A 5 -4.42 -34.80 -0.75
C GLU A 5 -4.87 -33.38 -1.10
N ASP A 6 -4.42 -32.38 -0.35
CA ASP A 6 -4.73 -30.96 -0.57
C ASP A 6 -3.96 -30.41 -1.79
N PHE A 7 -2.77 -30.95 -2.06
CA PHE A 7 -1.93 -30.54 -3.20
C PHE A 7 -2.49 -30.98 -4.55
N THR A 8 -3.07 -32.18 -4.62
CA THR A 8 -3.67 -32.72 -5.85
C THR A 8 -4.93 -31.96 -6.27
N LYS A 9 -5.73 -31.52 -5.30
CA LYS A 9 -6.93 -30.71 -5.52
C LYS A 9 -6.58 -29.27 -5.95
N LYS A 10 -5.54 -28.68 -5.37
CA LYS A 10 -4.94 -27.41 -5.80
C LYS A 10 -4.30 -27.49 -7.19
N TYR A 11 -3.89 -28.65 -7.63
CA TYR A 11 -3.24 -28.84 -8.93
C TYR A 11 -4.20 -28.71 -10.12
N GLU A 12 -5.47 -29.07 -9.95
CA GLU A 12 -6.49 -28.85 -11.00
C GLU A 12 -6.75 -27.35 -11.22
N ASP A 13 -6.75 -26.55 -10.16
CA ASP A 13 -6.86 -25.09 -10.24
C ASP A 13 -5.60 -24.46 -10.86
N PHE A 14 -4.41 -25.03 -10.61
CA PHE A 14 -3.15 -24.60 -11.22
C PHE A 14 -3.17 -24.72 -12.73
N ILE A 15 -3.82 -25.73 -13.30
CA ILE A 15 -3.98 -25.88 -14.75
C ILE A 15 -4.74 -24.69 -15.33
N THR A 16 -5.78 -24.23 -14.65
CA THR A 16 -6.57 -23.04 -15.06
C THR A 16 -5.70 -21.78 -15.02
N VAL A 17 -4.94 -21.56 -13.94
CA VAL A 17 -4.04 -20.42 -13.80
C VAL A 17 -2.95 -20.41 -14.88
N ARG A 18 -2.29 -21.56 -15.08
CA ARG A 18 -1.29 -21.72 -16.15
C ARG A 18 -1.88 -21.45 -17.53
N PHE A 19 -3.08 -21.97 -17.77
CA PHE A 19 -3.78 -21.75 -19.04
C PHE A 19 -4.06 -20.26 -19.27
N LEU A 20 -4.53 -19.54 -18.27
CA LEU A 20 -4.78 -18.10 -18.35
C LEU A 20 -3.50 -17.32 -18.64
N LEU A 21 -2.46 -17.55 -17.87
CA LEU A 21 -1.21 -16.79 -17.94
C LEU A 21 -0.31 -17.17 -19.14
N ALA A 22 -0.56 -18.30 -19.80
CA ALA A 22 0.18 -18.69 -21.00
C ALA A 22 -0.18 -17.86 -22.26
N SER A 23 -1.14 -16.94 -22.16
CA SER A 23 -1.56 -16.08 -23.26
C SER A 23 -1.78 -14.67 -22.74
N LYS A 24 -1.28 -13.66 -23.45
CA LYS A 24 -1.60 -12.26 -23.16
C LYS A 24 -3.07 -11.93 -23.42
N MET A 25 -3.68 -12.58 -24.42
CA MET A 25 -5.06 -12.34 -24.83
C MET A 25 -6.08 -12.70 -23.76
N ARG A 26 -5.93 -13.86 -23.11
CA ARG A 26 -6.93 -14.38 -22.17
C ARG A 26 -7.12 -13.51 -20.93
N PRO A 27 -6.03 -13.09 -20.22
CA PRO A 27 -6.15 -12.13 -19.12
C PRO A 27 -6.75 -10.81 -19.58
N SER A 28 -6.32 -10.26 -20.71
CA SER A 28 -6.85 -8.98 -21.22
C SER A 28 -8.36 -9.04 -21.46
N LEU A 29 -8.85 -10.11 -22.08
CA LEU A 29 -10.28 -10.32 -22.31
C LEU A 29 -11.06 -10.43 -21.00
N LEU A 30 -10.52 -11.14 -19.99
CA LEU A 30 -11.15 -11.28 -18.68
C LEU A 30 -11.21 -9.95 -17.93
N LEU A 31 -10.13 -9.18 -17.96
CA LEU A 31 -10.07 -7.87 -17.28
C LEU A 31 -11.00 -6.86 -17.93
N MET A 32 -11.11 -6.82 -19.26
CA MET A 32 -12.11 -5.96 -19.93
C MET A 32 -13.53 -6.31 -19.52
N LEU A 33 -13.84 -7.61 -19.36
CA LEU A 33 -15.15 -8.08 -18.93
C LEU A 33 -15.41 -7.88 -17.43
N SER A 34 -14.41 -7.54 -16.62
CA SER A 34 -14.63 -7.14 -15.22
C SER A 34 -15.27 -5.76 -15.12
N ASP A 35 -15.02 -4.89 -16.08
CA ASP A 35 -15.56 -3.55 -16.10
C ASP A 35 -16.99 -3.52 -16.66
N SER A 36 -17.25 -4.25 -17.75
CA SER A 36 -18.58 -4.31 -18.39
C SER A 36 -18.71 -5.47 -19.38
N ASP A 37 -19.96 -5.81 -19.73
CA ASP A 37 -20.24 -6.72 -20.84
C ASP A 37 -19.74 -6.10 -22.16
N CYS A 38 -19.00 -6.88 -22.97
CA CYS A 38 -18.40 -6.40 -24.20
C CYS A 38 -18.85 -7.22 -25.41
N ASN A 39 -18.94 -6.57 -26.56
CA ASN A 39 -19.10 -7.22 -27.86
C ASN A 39 -17.73 -7.29 -28.60
N LEU A 40 -17.71 -7.93 -29.77
CA LEU A 40 -16.47 -8.12 -30.54
C LEU A 40 -15.82 -6.78 -30.98
N ASN A 41 -16.62 -5.74 -31.23
CA ASN A 41 -16.07 -4.45 -31.65
C ASN A 41 -15.37 -3.75 -30.47
N ASP A 42 -15.97 -3.80 -29.27
CA ASP A 42 -15.37 -3.23 -28.05
C ASP A 42 -13.97 -3.83 -27.80
N PHE A 43 -13.84 -5.16 -27.90
CA PHE A 43 -12.54 -5.82 -27.79
C PHE A 43 -11.55 -5.43 -28.89
N ARG A 44 -12.03 -5.18 -30.11
CA ARG A 44 -11.15 -4.79 -31.23
C ARG A 44 -10.59 -3.39 -31.04
N GLU A 45 -11.44 -2.49 -30.59
CA GLU A 45 -11.09 -1.08 -30.35
C GLU A 45 -10.06 -0.98 -29.23
N GLU A 46 -10.32 -1.65 -28.11
CA GLU A 46 -9.46 -1.59 -26.93
C GLU A 46 -8.14 -2.36 -27.09
N LEU A 47 -8.20 -3.57 -27.62
CA LEU A 47 -7.02 -4.43 -27.71
C LEU A 47 -6.19 -4.23 -28.99
N GLU A 48 -6.71 -3.54 -29.99
CA GLU A 48 -6.08 -3.33 -31.29
C GLU A 48 -5.62 -4.67 -31.94
N LYS A 49 -6.43 -5.73 -31.83
CA LYS A 49 -6.11 -7.08 -32.31
C LYS A 49 -7.08 -7.58 -33.37
N PRO A 50 -6.61 -8.48 -34.27
CA PRO A 50 -7.48 -9.10 -35.26
C PRO A 50 -8.64 -9.87 -34.61
N SER A 51 -9.84 -9.77 -35.22
CA SER A 51 -11.04 -10.47 -34.75
C SER A 51 -10.85 -11.96 -34.57
N ALA A 52 -10.06 -12.60 -35.41
CA ALA A 52 -9.79 -14.04 -35.32
C ALA A 52 -9.08 -14.43 -34.02
N SER A 53 -8.09 -13.63 -33.60
CA SER A 53 -7.36 -13.84 -32.34
C SER A 53 -8.24 -13.64 -31.12
N ILE A 54 -9.06 -12.58 -31.15
CA ILE A 54 -10.02 -12.25 -30.08
C ILE A 54 -11.05 -13.39 -29.95
N LEU A 55 -11.68 -13.81 -31.07
CA LEU A 55 -12.66 -14.88 -31.07
C LEU A 55 -12.08 -16.24 -30.64
N HIS A 56 -10.81 -16.49 -30.96
CA HIS A 56 -10.11 -17.67 -30.45
C HIS A 56 -9.97 -17.61 -28.91
N GLY A 57 -9.49 -16.52 -28.37
CA GLY A 57 -9.38 -16.31 -26.91
C GLY A 57 -10.73 -16.41 -26.19
N LEU A 58 -11.78 -15.78 -26.74
CA LEU A 58 -13.14 -15.87 -26.20
C LEU A 58 -13.67 -17.31 -26.19
N LYS A 59 -13.51 -18.08 -27.26
CA LYS A 59 -13.88 -19.51 -27.31
C LYS A 59 -13.13 -20.35 -26.29
N GLU A 60 -11.87 -20.05 -26.06
CA GLU A 60 -11.06 -20.74 -25.06
C GLU A 60 -11.54 -20.46 -23.64
N LEU A 61 -11.87 -19.19 -23.31
CA LEU A 61 -12.41 -18.80 -22.01
C LEU A 61 -13.81 -19.36 -21.78
N GLU A 62 -14.65 -19.40 -22.81
CA GLU A 62 -15.99 -20.00 -22.76
C GLU A 62 -15.90 -21.49 -22.46
N ARG A 63 -14.97 -22.22 -23.12
CA ARG A 63 -14.75 -23.67 -22.94
C ARG A 63 -14.42 -24.06 -21.50
N ILE A 64 -13.73 -23.19 -20.76
CA ILE A 64 -13.39 -23.42 -19.34
C ILE A 64 -14.35 -22.71 -18.37
N ASN A 65 -15.50 -22.26 -18.89
CA ASN A 65 -16.57 -21.61 -18.13
C ASN A 65 -16.15 -20.34 -17.37
N LEU A 66 -15.24 -19.54 -17.90
CA LEU A 66 -14.90 -18.24 -17.33
C LEU A 66 -15.80 -17.12 -17.86
N ILE A 67 -16.27 -17.27 -19.09
CA ILE A 67 -17.19 -16.31 -19.71
C ILE A 67 -18.44 -17.00 -20.24
N LYS A 68 -19.47 -16.20 -20.50
CA LYS A 68 -20.73 -16.59 -21.13
C LYS A 68 -20.96 -15.72 -22.35
N LYS A 69 -21.54 -16.30 -23.40
CA LYS A 69 -21.96 -15.56 -24.58
C LYS A 69 -23.48 -15.37 -24.56
N ASN A 70 -23.92 -14.11 -24.61
CA ASN A 70 -25.33 -13.73 -24.71
C ASN A 70 -25.54 -12.97 -26.03
N PHE A 71 -26.06 -13.63 -27.06
CA PHE A 71 -26.20 -13.07 -28.42
C PHE A 71 -24.87 -12.56 -28.99
N LYS A 72 -24.68 -11.23 -29.03
CA LYS A 72 -23.48 -10.58 -29.53
C LYS A 72 -22.51 -10.19 -28.43
N ASN A 73 -22.94 -10.18 -27.17
CA ASN A 73 -22.13 -9.76 -26.02
C ASN A 73 -21.56 -10.95 -25.27
N TYR A 74 -20.47 -10.71 -24.60
CA TYR A 74 -19.81 -11.62 -23.67
C TYR A 74 -19.84 -11.01 -22.29
N SER A 75 -20.00 -11.85 -21.25
CA SER A 75 -19.99 -11.47 -19.86
C SER A 75 -19.21 -12.49 -19.03
N LEU A 76 -18.79 -12.11 -17.84
CA LEU A 76 -18.15 -13.05 -16.91
C LEU A 76 -19.16 -14.09 -16.38
N SER A 77 -18.71 -15.32 -16.22
CA SER A 77 -19.39 -16.29 -15.35
C SER A 77 -19.04 -16.01 -13.88
N THR A 78 -19.70 -16.68 -12.93
CA THR A 78 -19.32 -16.61 -11.50
C THR A 78 -17.85 -16.99 -11.29
N LYS A 79 -17.36 -18.05 -11.97
CA LYS A 79 -15.95 -18.44 -11.94
C LYS A 79 -15.06 -17.37 -12.57
N GLY A 80 -15.51 -16.72 -13.64
CA GLY A 80 -14.82 -15.62 -14.31
C GLY A 80 -14.68 -14.40 -13.41
N ILE A 81 -15.71 -14.02 -12.67
CA ILE A 81 -15.67 -12.90 -11.70
C ILE A 81 -14.58 -13.14 -10.64
N LEU A 82 -14.53 -14.34 -10.07
CA LEU A 82 -13.51 -14.68 -9.07
C LEU A 82 -12.10 -14.69 -9.67
N CYS A 83 -11.96 -15.21 -10.89
CA CYS A 83 -10.66 -15.25 -11.58
C CYS A 83 -10.19 -13.85 -11.99
N SER A 84 -11.07 -13.00 -12.52
CA SER A 84 -10.71 -11.63 -12.92
C SER A 84 -10.28 -10.79 -11.72
N ALA A 85 -11.02 -10.83 -10.60
CA ALA A 85 -10.67 -10.12 -9.37
C ALA A 85 -9.29 -10.57 -8.82
N SER A 86 -8.98 -11.88 -8.88
CA SER A 86 -7.69 -12.40 -8.45
C SER A 86 -6.54 -11.98 -9.38
N LEU A 87 -6.80 -11.94 -10.70
CA LEU A 87 -5.83 -11.46 -11.68
C LEU A 87 -5.57 -9.96 -11.53
N GLU A 88 -6.62 -9.17 -11.39
CA GLU A 88 -6.52 -7.73 -11.18
C GLU A 88 -5.65 -7.43 -9.97
N LYS A 89 -5.96 -8.08 -8.83
CA LYS A 89 -5.14 -7.95 -7.63
C LYS A 89 -3.67 -8.33 -7.87
N LEU A 90 -3.40 -9.45 -8.55
CA LEU A 90 -2.04 -9.86 -8.86
C LEU A 90 -1.31 -8.81 -9.72
N PHE A 91 -1.97 -8.24 -10.72
CA PHE A 91 -1.37 -7.20 -11.56
C PHE A 91 -1.13 -5.91 -10.77
N GLN A 92 -2.05 -5.52 -9.89
CA GLN A 92 -1.87 -4.36 -9.02
C GLN A 92 -0.70 -4.56 -8.05
N ASP A 93 -0.60 -5.71 -7.39
CA ASP A 93 0.53 -6.04 -6.52
C ASP A 93 1.87 -5.98 -7.28
N LEU A 94 1.93 -6.57 -8.48
CA LEU A 94 3.15 -6.54 -9.31
C LEU A 94 3.48 -5.11 -9.80
N TYR A 95 2.48 -4.32 -10.12
CA TYR A 95 2.65 -2.95 -10.58
C TYR A 95 3.32 -2.07 -9.53
N ILE A 96 2.90 -2.15 -8.27
CA ILE A 96 3.51 -1.43 -7.15
C ILE A 96 5.04 -1.66 -7.10
N PHE A 97 5.47 -2.93 -7.24
CA PHE A 97 6.90 -3.27 -7.23
C PHE A 97 7.65 -2.87 -8.50
N GLN A 98 6.94 -2.56 -9.58
CA GLN A 98 7.54 -2.12 -10.85
C GLN A 98 7.68 -0.61 -10.95
N ILE A 99 6.77 0.18 -10.33
CA ILE A 99 6.78 1.65 -10.41
C ILE A 99 8.09 2.23 -9.88
N ASN A 100 8.57 1.70 -8.76
CA ASN A 100 9.89 2.08 -8.21
C ASN A 100 10.60 0.82 -7.71
N ARG A 101 11.17 0.10 -8.67
CA ARG A 101 11.87 -1.16 -8.40
C ARG A 101 13.04 -0.97 -7.43
N ASP A 102 13.79 0.11 -7.58
CA ASP A 102 14.98 0.36 -6.78
C ASP A 102 14.63 0.63 -5.32
N PHE A 103 13.53 1.33 -5.05
CA PHE A 103 13.02 1.51 -3.70
C PHE A 103 12.77 0.15 -3.03
N TRP A 104 11.94 -0.72 -3.64
CA TRP A 104 11.60 -2.02 -3.07
C TRP A 104 12.78 -2.99 -2.97
N GLN A 105 13.77 -2.88 -3.88
CA GLN A 105 14.97 -3.72 -3.86
C GLN A 105 15.99 -3.29 -2.81
N ASN A 106 16.11 -2.01 -2.52
CA ASN A 106 17.14 -1.48 -1.65
C ASN A 106 16.69 -1.37 -0.18
N HIS A 107 15.38 -1.26 0.06
CA HIS A 107 14.84 -1.11 1.41
C HIS A 107 14.44 -2.44 2.05
N SER A 108 14.50 -2.47 3.39
CA SER A 108 13.98 -3.59 4.18
C SER A 108 12.46 -3.48 4.28
N ILE A 109 11.78 -4.58 3.98
CA ILE A 109 10.34 -4.75 4.13
C ILE A 109 9.96 -5.62 5.34
N ASP A 110 10.94 -6.06 6.12
CA ASP A 110 10.77 -6.99 7.23
C ASP A 110 9.88 -6.41 8.34
N SER A 111 9.83 -5.10 8.43
CA SER A 111 8.97 -4.36 9.39
C SER A 111 7.54 -4.14 8.89
N ILE A 112 7.21 -4.55 7.66
CA ILE A 112 5.85 -4.51 7.16
C ILE A 112 5.15 -5.84 7.49
N PRO A 113 4.14 -5.85 8.38
CA PRO A 113 3.42 -7.07 8.74
C PRO A 113 2.79 -7.74 7.51
N GLN A 114 2.74 -9.07 7.54
CA GLN A 114 2.26 -9.85 6.41
C GLN A 114 0.84 -9.49 5.97
N ASP A 115 -0.02 -9.09 6.91
CA ASP A 115 -1.40 -8.68 6.62
C ASP A 115 -1.46 -7.38 5.81
N ALA A 116 -0.61 -6.39 6.13
CA ALA A 116 -0.46 -5.17 5.34
C ALA A 116 0.19 -5.49 3.99
N PHE A 117 1.24 -6.32 3.98
CA PHE A 117 1.92 -6.71 2.75
C PHE A 117 1.00 -7.43 1.74
N ARG A 118 0.09 -8.28 2.22
CA ARG A 118 -0.92 -8.94 1.37
C ARG A 118 -1.94 -8.01 0.74
N LYS A 119 -2.01 -6.77 1.21
CA LYS A 119 -2.91 -5.73 0.71
C LYS A 119 -2.15 -4.61 -0.01
N SER A 120 -0.91 -4.85 -0.44
CA SER A 120 -0.09 -3.85 -1.14
C SER A 120 -0.74 -3.29 -2.40
N TYR A 121 -1.68 -4.02 -3.03
CA TYR A 121 -2.49 -3.51 -4.14
C TYR A 121 -3.24 -2.21 -3.82
N LEU A 122 -3.52 -1.91 -2.55
CA LEU A 122 -4.12 -0.64 -2.11
C LEU A 122 -3.18 0.56 -2.30
N LEU A 123 -1.89 0.30 -2.50
CA LEU A 123 -0.88 1.34 -2.78
C LEU A 123 -0.74 1.69 -4.27
N ARG A 124 -1.60 1.14 -5.15
CA ARG A 124 -1.49 1.26 -6.63
C ARG A 124 -1.39 2.71 -7.14
N ASP A 125 -2.07 3.65 -6.48
CA ASP A 125 -2.11 5.05 -6.87
C ASP A 125 -1.07 5.90 -6.11
N SER A 126 -0.07 5.26 -5.50
CA SER A 126 1.00 5.93 -4.79
C SER A 126 1.97 6.60 -5.75
N VAL A 127 2.52 7.71 -5.32
CA VAL A 127 3.64 8.39 -5.97
C VAL A 127 4.88 8.31 -5.08
N PHE A 128 6.06 8.27 -5.70
CA PHE A 128 7.34 8.33 -5.01
C PHE A 128 7.84 9.77 -5.03
N VAL A 129 8.02 10.35 -3.86
CA VAL A 129 8.61 11.68 -3.69
C VAL A 129 10.10 11.49 -3.43
N GLU A 130 10.93 11.92 -4.36
CA GLU A 130 12.37 11.70 -4.34
C GLU A 130 13.12 13.03 -4.37
N SER A 131 14.18 13.09 -3.57
CA SER A 131 15.21 14.12 -3.66
C SER A 131 16.05 13.89 -4.93
N ASP A 132 16.67 14.93 -5.45
CA ASP A 132 17.51 14.87 -6.62
C ASP A 132 18.88 15.55 -6.37
N GLU A 133 19.79 15.46 -7.32
CA GLU A 133 21.15 16.00 -7.19
C GLU A 133 21.21 17.52 -6.99
N HIS A 134 20.15 18.22 -7.33
CA HIS A 134 20.04 19.69 -7.20
C HIS A 134 19.33 20.11 -5.92
N ASN A 135 18.53 19.20 -5.31
CA ASN A 135 17.78 19.45 -4.09
C ASN A 135 17.73 18.19 -3.21
N LEU A 136 18.75 18.02 -2.39
CA LEU A 136 18.88 16.87 -1.49
C LEU A 136 17.84 16.84 -0.37
N SER A 137 17.21 17.96 -0.05
CA SER A 137 16.17 18.07 0.99
C SER A 137 14.75 18.09 0.40
N LYS A 138 14.57 17.85 -0.89
CA LYS A 138 13.26 17.97 -1.56
C LYS A 138 12.20 17.04 -0.94
N ALA A 139 12.55 15.77 -0.74
CA ALA A 139 11.63 14.81 -0.13
C ALA A 139 11.29 15.21 1.31
N PHE A 140 12.29 15.56 2.11
CA PHE A 140 12.10 15.99 3.48
C PHE A 140 11.25 17.26 3.60
N ASN A 141 11.56 18.29 2.82
CA ASN A 141 10.77 19.55 2.82
C ASN A 141 9.33 19.29 2.40
N LYS A 142 9.11 18.45 1.36
CA LYS A 142 7.76 18.09 0.93
C LYS A 142 7.00 17.36 2.04
N TYR A 143 7.67 16.50 2.81
CA TYR A 143 7.07 15.84 3.97
C TYR A 143 6.68 16.84 5.05
N LEU A 144 7.54 17.81 5.38
CA LEU A 144 7.23 18.87 6.36
C LEU A 144 6.02 19.71 5.91
N ASP A 145 5.96 20.08 4.63
CA ASP A 145 4.81 20.79 4.05
C ASP A 145 3.50 20.00 4.21
N LEU A 146 3.56 18.67 4.00
CA LEU A 146 2.39 17.79 4.13
C LEU A 146 1.89 17.71 5.58
N ILE A 147 2.79 17.49 6.54
CA ILE A 147 2.38 17.41 7.95
C ILE A 147 1.95 18.77 8.51
N GLY A 148 2.48 19.88 8.00
CA GLY A 148 2.04 21.23 8.38
C GLY A 148 0.63 21.58 7.89
N ALA A 149 0.15 20.91 6.85
CA ALA A 149 -1.22 21.06 6.34
C ALA A 149 -2.20 19.97 6.87
N CYS A 150 -1.70 19.02 7.66
CA CYS A 150 -2.46 17.91 8.19
C CYS A 150 -3.25 18.34 9.43
N GLY A 151 -4.45 17.79 9.61
CA GLY A 151 -5.21 17.86 10.86
C GLY A 151 -4.76 16.79 11.87
N ASP A 152 -5.66 15.90 12.26
CA ASP A 152 -5.32 14.78 13.14
C ASP A 152 -4.27 13.86 12.54
N MET A 153 -3.23 13.56 13.31
CA MET A 153 -2.07 12.78 12.85
C MET A 153 -1.89 11.49 13.62
N LYS A 154 -1.57 10.42 12.89
CA LYS A 154 -1.10 9.15 13.46
C LYS A 154 0.26 8.84 12.86
N ILE A 155 1.29 8.74 13.69
CA ILE A 155 2.67 8.63 13.23
C ILE A 155 3.37 7.43 13.89
N ILE A 156 4.03 6.60 13.09
CA ILE A 156 5.07 5.67 13.53
C ILE A 156 6.40 6.37 13.29
N LEU A 157 7.09 6.78 14.34
CA LEU A 157 8.29 7.61 14.30
C LEU A 157 9.53 6.82 14.78
N PRO A 158 10.33 6.27 13.86
CA PRO A 158 11.53 5.49 14.19
C PRO A 158 12.77 6.35 14.47
N ILE A 159 12.75 7.62 14.08
CA ILE A 159 13.87 8.56 14.19
C ILE A 159 13.41 9.85 14.86
N PHE A 160 14.32 10.53 15.56
CA PHE A 160 14.05 11.81 16.22
C PHE A 160 14.61 12.95 15.36
N LEU A 161 13.73 13.92 15.00
CA LEU A 161 14.09 15.16 14.31
C LEU A 161 13.30 16.30 14.95
N GLU A 162 13.99 17.38 15.36
CA GLU A 162 13.36 18.52 16.04
C GLU A 162 12.36 19.23 15.15
N GLU A 163 12.66 19.35 13.86
CA GLU A 163 11.79 20.01 12.88
C GLU A 163 10.41 19.36 12.77
N HIS A 164 10.34 18.04 12.97
CA HIS A 164 9.04 17.32 13.01
C HIS A 164 8.22 17.78 14.22
N LEU A 165 8.86 17.90 15.38
CA LEU A 165 8.16 18.29 16.61
C LEU A 165 7.65 19.71 16.57
N GLU A 166 8.40 20.64 15.97
CA GLU A 166 7.97 22.04 15.84
C GLU A 166 6.64 22.12 15.08
N ILE A 167 6.54 21.46 13.93
CA ILE A 167 5.31 21.44 13.13
C ILE A 167 4.18 20.70 13.84
N ILE A 168 4.49 19.56 14.46
CA ILE A 168 3.48 18.80 15.24
C ILE A 168 2.89 19.66 16.36
N LEU A 169 3.70 20.43 17.07
CA LEU A 169 3.22 21.30 18.14
C LEU A 169 2.34 22.44 17.60
N GLU A 170 2.71 23.04 16.46
CA GLU A 170 1.86 24.05 15.80
C GLU A 170 0.46 23.49 15.47
N ASN A 171 0.38 22.25 14.98
CA ASN A 171 -0.90 21.60 14.69
C ASN A 171 -1.69 21.32 15.98
N LEU A 172 -1.03 20.86 17.05
CA LEU A 172 -1.67 20.65 18.36
C LEU A 172 -2.22 21.95 18.95
N GLU A 173 -1.53 23.08 18.78
CA GLU A 173 -2.02 24.41 19.17
C GLU A 173 -3.28 24.82 18.39
N ASN A 174 -3.41 24.39 17.14
CA ASN A 174 -4.60 24.58 16.31
C ASN A 174 -5.78 23.70 16.73
N GLY A 175 -5.58 22.73 17.62
CA GLY A 175 -6.63 21.88 18.19
C GLY A 175 -6.64 20.46 17.64
N ASP A 176 -5.67 20.07 16.80
CA ASP A 176 -5.53 18.75 16.21
C ASP A 176 -5.06 17.70 17.23
N ASN A 177 -5.14 16.43 16.88
CA ASN A 177 -4.76 15.31 17.73
C ASN A 177 -3.56 14.56 17.18
N LEU A 178 -2.74 13.99 18.07
CA LEU A 178 -1.58 13.16 17.73
C LEU A 178 -1.64 11.81 18.41
N LEU A 179 -1.55 10.75 17.59
CA LEU A 179 -1.17 9.42 18.04
C LEU A 179 0.25 9.13 17.56
N LEU A 180 1.20 8.99 18.47
CA LEU A 180 2.60 8.73 18.16
C LEU A 180 3.01 7.35 18.67
N ILE A 181 3.53 6.51 17.78
CA ILE A 181 4.19 5.24 18.13
C ILE A 181 5.68 5.40 17.87
N THR A 182 6.52 5.11 18.85
CA THR A 182 7.96 5.28 18.73
C THR A 182 8.73 4.16 19.43
N ASN A 183 10.06 4.14 19.30
CA ASN A 183 10.95 3.23 20.02
C ASN A 183 11.51 3.87 21.30
N GLU A 184 12.32 3.12 22.06
CA GLU A 184 12.92 3.59 23.33
C GLU A 184 13.85 4.78 23.09
N ASP A 185 14.67 4.75 22.05
CA ASP A 185 15.68 5.79 21.79
C ASP A 185 15.04 7.12 21.43
N VAL A 186 14.03 7.08 20.55
CA VAL A 186 13.25 8.28 20.18
C VAL A 186 12.46 8.80 21.38
N PHE A 187 11.85 7.92 22.18
CA PHE A 187 11.13 8.34 23.38
C PHE A 187 12.05 8.99 24.41
N SER A 188 13.26 8.47 24.57
CA SER A 188 14.28 9.06 25.44
C SER A 188 14.75 10.44 24.93
N SER A 189 14.91 10.58 23.62
CA SER A 189 15.25 11.85 22.97
C SER A 189 14.10 12.87 23.14
N LEU A 190 12.86 12.44 22.96
CA LEU A 190 11.67 13.27 23.24
C LEU A 190 11.67 13.80 24.66
N LYS A 191 11.92 12.93 25.66
CA LYS A 191 11.97 13.32 27.07
C LYS A 191 13.06 14.37 27.37
N SER A 192 14.14 14.31 26.62
CA SER A 192 15.28 15.22 26.79
C SER A 192 15.14 16.50 25.99
N SER A 193 14.15 16.59 25.11
CA SER A 193 13.90 17.75 24.27
C SER A 193 13.19 18.89 25.05
N LYS A 194 13.33 20.11 24.54
CA LYS A 194 12.61 21.30 25.08
C LYS A 194 11.10 21.20 24.91
N TYR A 195 10.60 20.30 24.06
CA TYR A 195 9.18 20.15 23.70
C TYR A 195 8.42 19.17 24.58
N TYR A 196 9.10 18.42 25.44
CA TYR A 196 8.46 17.33 26.19
C TYR A 196 7.36 17.81 27.13
N GLU A 197 7.59 18.90 27.84
CA GLU A 197 6.61 19.46 28.76
C GLU A 197 5.31 19.89 28.05
N GLU A 198 5.43 20.46 26.84
CA GLU A 198 4.28 20.84 26.02
C GLU A 198 3.49 19.63 25.57
N LEU A 199 4.18 18.56 25.12
CA LEU A 199 3.53 17.28 24.75
C LEU A 199 2.79 16.65 25.94
N VAL A 200 3.37 16.72 27.14
CA VAL A 200 2.71 16.27 28.39
C VAL A 200 1.44 17.08 28.66
N ASP A 201 1.47 18.38 28.46
CA ASP A 201 0.30 19.24 28.67
C ASP A 201 -0.81 18.99 27.64
N PHE A 202 -0.46 18.78 26.37
CA PHE A 202 -1.42 18.33 25.35
C PHE A 202 -1.97 16.91 25.63
N SER A 203 -1.14 16.01 26.18
CA SER A 203 -1.62 14.68 26.61
C SER A 203 -2.64 14.77 27.75
N LYS A 204 -2.44 15.66 28.73
CA LYS A 204 -3.43 15.93 29.81
C LYS A 204 -4.76 16.45 29.27
N LYS A 205 -4.72 17.20 28.15
CA LYS A 205 -5.92 17.67 27.44
C LYS A 205 -6.58 16.59 26.58
N GLY A 206 -5.94 15.42 26.41
CA GLY A 206 -6.44 14.31 25.60
C GLY A 206 -6.11 14.40 24.11
N GLN A 207 -5.32 15.40 23.70
CA GLN A 207 -4.93 15.58 22.27
C GLN A 207 -3.74 14.72 21.86
N VAL A 208 -2.87 14.32 22.80
CA VAL A 208 -1.65 13.56 22.52
C VAL A 208 -1.71 12.18 23.19
N SER A 209 -1.43 11.16 22.44
CA SER A 209 -1.16 9.80 22.94
C SER A 209 0.16 9.32 22.39
N ILE A 210 1.13 9.07 23.26
CA ILE A 210 2.44 8.51 22.90
C ILE A 210 2.50 7.06 23.35
N ARG A 211 2.89 6.19 22.44
CA ARG A 211 3.05 4.76 22.66
C ARG A 211 4.46 4.32 22.30
N LYS A 212 4.96 3.33 23.01
CA LYS A 212 6.27 2.73 22.76
C LYS A 212 6.10 1.34 22.19
N ALA A 213 6.68 1.07 21.03
CA ALA A 213 6.78 -0.26 20.45
C ALA A 213 7.71 -1.15 21.28
N ASP A 214 7.46 -2.44 21.28
CA ASP A 214 8.25 -3.46 21.98
C ASP A 214 9.48 -3.95 21.19
N HIS A 215 9.61 -3.47 19.94
CA HIS A 215 10.67 -3.84 19.01
C HIS A 215 11.22 -2.62 18.26
N ASP A 216 12.34 -2.82 17.54
CA ASP A 216 12.96 -1.79 16.72
C ASP A 216 12.08 -1.43 15.53
N LEU A 217 11.88 -0.13 15.32
CA LEU A 217 11.05 0.40 14.23
C LEU A 217 11.91 0.65 13.00
N LYS A 218 11.56 0.03 11.88
CA LYS A 218 12.18 0.25 10.55
C LYS A 218 11.19 0.79 9.52
N VAL A 219 10.09 1.37 10.00
CA VAL A 219 9.05 2.01 9.20
C VAL A 219 8.81 3.39 9.79
N PHE A 220 8.84 4.39 8.93
CA PHE A 220 8.32 5.71 9.24
C PHE A 220 7.01 5.90 8.47
N LEU A 221 5.90 5.94 9.18
CA LEU A 221 4.56 6.06 8.63
C LEU A 221 3.87 7.29 9.20
N THR A 222 3.27 8.10 8.35
CA THR A 222 2.31 9.14 8.75
C THR A 222 0.98 8.88 8.09
N VAL A 223 -0.10 8.98 8.85
CA VAL A 223 -1.48 8.84 8.38
C VAL A 223 -2.28 10.05 8.82
N CYS A 224 -2.83 10.74 7.86
CA CYS A 224 -3.78 11.85 8.02
C CYS A 224 -5.10 11.49 7.33
N ASP A 225 -6.08 12.38 7.40
CA ASP A 225 -7.37 12.16 6.73
C ASP A 225 -7.24 12.20 5.19
N ASP A 226 -6.31 13.02 4.67
CA ASP A 226 -6.16 13.28 3.25
C ASP A 226 -4.98 12.56 2.59
N PHE A 227 -4.05 12.02 3.37
CA PHE A 227 -2.89 11.32 2.84
C PHE A 227 -2.28 10.30 3.80
N MET A 228 -1.47 9.42 3.24
CA MET A 228 -0.48 8.65 3.98
C MET A 228 0.90 8.84 3.37
N SER A 229 1.95 8.82 4.20
CA SER A 229 3.34 8.75 3.75
C SER A 229 4.10 7.60 4.41
N LEU A 230 4.94 6.92 3.64
CA LEU A 230 5.74 5.79 4.09
C LEU A 230 7.19 5.94 3.66
N SER A 231 8.11 5.99 4.62
CA SER A 231 9.55 5.83 4.39
C SER A 231 10.07 4.56 5.04
N LEU A 232 11.07 3.97 4.45
CA LEU A 232 11.69 2.73 4.92
C LEU A 232 13.18 2.94 5.17
N PHE A 233 13.78 1.95 5.82
CA PHE A 233 15.22 1.87 6.02
C PHE A 233 15.85 1.02 4.92
N TYR A 234 17.05 1.38 4.50
CA TYR A 234 17.85 0.52 3.65
C TYR A 234 18.16 -0.82 4.34
N LYS A 235 18.49 -1.82 3.55
CA LYS A 235 18.85 -3.18 4.06
C LYS A 235 20.07 -3.20 4.97
N ASP A 236 20.93 -2.19 4.91
CA ASP A 236 22.06 -2.00 5.83
C ASP A 236 21.65 -1.34 7.16
N GLY A 237 20.39 -0.95 7.30
CA GLY A 237 19.82 -0.38 8.52
C GLY A 237 19.85 1.15 8.59
N LEU A 238 20.36 1.84 7.58
CA LEU A 238 20.33 3.30 7.51
C LEU A 238 18.92 3.78 7.10
N TYR A 239 18.48 4.87 7.71
CA TYR A 239 17.23 5.52 7.32
C TYR A 239 17.38 6.25 5.99
N ASP A 240 16.44 6.06 5.08
CA ASP A 240 16.38 6.83 3.83
C ASP A 240 15.51 8.09 4.01
N ASN A 241 16.16 9.24 4.06
CA ASN A 241 15.48 10.55 4.10
C ASN A 241 15.31 11.17 2.71
N SER A 242 15.74 10.47 1.67
CA SER A 242 15.74 10.99 0.29
C SER A 242 14.51 10.56 -0.52
N CYS A 243 13.75 9.59 -0.03
CA CYS A 243 12.58 9.06 -0.73
C CYS A 243 11.47 8.62 0.22
N PHE A 244 10.23 8.89 -0.14
CA PHE A 244 9.07 8.31 0.52
C PHE A 244 7.92 8.06 -0.46
N ILE A 245 7.04 7.12 -0.10
CA ILE A 245 5.79 6.84 -0.78
C ILE A 245 4.73 7.80 -0.25
N LEU A 246 4.03 8.49 -1.13
CA LEU A 246 2.86 9.33 -0.84
C LEU A 246 1.63 8.73 -1.51
N ASN A 247 0.54 8.61 -0.78
CA ASN A 247 -0.75 8.24 -1.34
C ASN A 247 -1.86 9.11 -0.75
N GLU A 248 -2.59 9.80 -1.62
CA GLU A 248 -3.68 10.72 -1.29
C GLU A 248 -5.06 10.10 -1.56
N GLN A 249 -5.10 8.78 -1.85
CA GLN A 249 -6.34 8.06 -2.09
C GLN A 249 -6.78 7.27 -0.84
N LYS A 250 -8.08 7.07 -0.72
CA LYS A 250 -8.67 6.31 0.41
C LYS A 250 -8.07 4.91 0.57
N ASP A 251 -7.76 4.24 -0.54
CA ASP A 251 -7.16 2.91 -0.55
C ASP A 251 -5.77 2.92 0.14
N GLY A 252 -4.92 3.90 -0.19
CA GLY A 252 -3.61 4.05 0.46
C GLY A 252 -3.72 4.38 1.95
N ILE A 253 -4.66 5.26 2.32
CA ILE A 253 -4.93 5.58 3.73
C ILE A 253 -5.46 4.34 4.48
N GLU A 254 -6.32 3.51 3.85
CA GLU A 254 -6.76 2.24 4.41
C GLU A 254 -5.57 1.30 4.67
N TRP A 255 -4.68 1.17 3.69
CA TRP A 255 -3.47 0.36 3.85
C TRP A 255 -2.60 0.83 5.02
N ALA A 256 -2.41 2.14 5.13
CA ALA A 256 -1.63 2.74 6.19
C ALA A 256 -2.25 2.51 7.59
N ASN A 257 -3.57 2.58 7.71
CA ASN A 257 -4.26 2.25 8.96
C ASN A 257 -4.11 0.76 9.31
N ILE A 258 -4.15 -0.16 8.35
CA ILE A 258 -3.90 -1.59 8.60
C ILE A 258 -2.49 -1.81 9.16
N LEU A 259 -1.50 -1.12 8.61
CA LEU A 259 -0.13 -1.16 9.11
C LEU A 259 -0.04 -0.57 10.53
N LEU A 260 -0.61 0.60 10.74
CA LEU A 260 -0.64 1.29 12.02
C LEU A 260 -1.27 0.45 13.13
N ASP A 261 -2.41 -0.20 12.86
CA ASP A 261 -3.14 -1.02 13.83
C ASP A 261 -2.26 -2.17 14.35
N LYS A 262 -1.43 -2.77 13.49
CA LYS A 262 -0.49 -3.81 13.91
C LYS A 262 0.58 -3.30 14.87
N TYR A 263 1.04 -2.09 14.66
CA TYR A 263 1.99 -1.46 15.58
C TYR A 263 1.31 -1.02 16.88
N LEU A 264 0.04 -0.60 16.84
CA LEU A 264 -0.75 -0.29 18.03
C LEU A 264 -0.95 -1.52 18.93
N GLU A 265 -1.31 -2.68 18.33
CA GLU A 265 -1.48 -3.94 19.05
C GLU A 265 -0.23 -4.32 19.85
N ASN A 266 0.96 -4.00 19.34
CA ASN A 266 2.27 -4.36 19.90
C ASN A 266 2.99 -3.17 20.55
N SER A 267 2.25 -2.24 21.13
CA SER A 267 2.82 -1.05 21.75
C SER A 267 2.21 -0.75 23.12
N ILE A 268 2.98 -0.12 23.99
CA ILE A 268 2.60 0.23 25.37
C ILE A 268 2.37 1.73 25.45
N LYS A 269 1.27 2.16 26.05
CA LYS A 269 0.97 3.59 26.27
C LYS A 269 1.97 4.18 27.27
N MET A 270 2.53 5.35 26.94
CA MET A 270 3.51 6.10 27.73
C MET A 270 2.96 7.45 28.21
N LEU A 271 2.19 8.13 27.36
CA LEU A 271 1.43 9.35 27.65
C LEU A 271 0.00 9.23 27.13
#